data_3e0e171e3382c0d19eccbdf77a49bb71
#
_entry.id   3e0e171e3382c0d19eccbdf77a49bb71
#
_cell.length_a   1.000
_cell.length_b   1.000
_cell.length_c   1.000
_cell.angle_alpha   90.00
_cell.angle_beta   90.00
_cell.angle_gamma   90.00
#
_symmetry.space_group_name_H-M   'P 1'
#
loop_
_entity.id
_entity.type
_entity.pdbx_description
1 polymer ?
#
loop_
_entity_poly.entity_id
_entity_poly.type
_entity_poly.pdbx_seq_one_letter_code
_entity_poly.pdbx_strand_id
1 'polypeptide(L)'
;MKKLYLDFETYYDVQFSLTKMSTAQYINHEDFKVWGVGLKVDDGDTEWYSADETDDVLAAIDWSDTALVCHNTLFDAFILTRHYGYNPAYYYDTAAMSRGLYPNVSARLKDCVVREFPSDPAMRKGEELVNAKGIRDLDPELDEQIGSYCIQDVDLTYALFQSYVSKFPESELDLIDLTTRMFVEPKLLLDQPMLLQYKEDMAERAELAIDAS
;
A
#
# COMPACT_ATOMS: atom_id res chain seq x y z
N MET A 1 14.30 6.48 15.64
CA MET A 1 13.47 5.70 14.68
C MET A 1 13.69 6.27 13.30
N LYS A 2 14.19 5.46 12.39
CA LYS A 2 14.40 5.81 10.97
C LYS A 2 13.05 5.90 10.26
N LYS A 3 12.97 6.68 9.20
CA LYS A 3 11.80 6.70 8.30
C LYS A 3 12.17 6.02 7.00
N LEU A 4 11.38 5.05 6.61
CA LEU A 4 11.51 4.35 5.34
C LEU A 4 10.29 4.72 4.49
N TYR A 5 10.53 5.39 3.37
CA TYR A 5 9.52 5.64 2.34
C TYR A 5 9.55 4.48 1.37
N LEU A 6 8.38 3.93 1.08
CA LEU A 6 8.27 2.69 0.31
C LEU A 6 7.06 2.74 -0.61
N ASP A 7 7.21 2.15 -1.78
CA ASP A 7 6.14 1.88 -2.74
C ASP A 7 6.40 0.55 -3.44
N PHE A 8 5.40 -0.34 -3.48
CA PHE A 8 5.48 -1.63 -4.17
C PHE A 8 4.82 -1.54 -5.53
N GLU A 9 5.53 -2.01 -6.55
CA GLU A 9 4.93 -2.24 -7.87
C GLU A 9 4.53 -3.72 -8.01
N THR A 10 3.31 -3.96 -8.50
CA THR A 10 2.72 -5.30 -8.52
C THR A 10 2.02 -5.61 -9.83
N TYR A 11 1.99 -6.89 -10.20
CA TYR A 11 1.28 -7.39 -11.38
C TYR A 11 -0.22 -7.10 -11.32
N TYR A 12 -0.78 -6.65 -12.43
CA TYR A 12 -2.21 -6.50 -12.62
C TYR A 12 -2.63 -6.73 -14.08
N ASP A 13 -3.89 -7.13 -14.27
CA ASP A 13 -4.49 -7.27 -15.60
C ASP A 13 -5.96 -6.80 -15.64
N VAL A 14 -6.71 -7.23 -16.67
CA VAL A 14 -8.12 -6.85 -16.85
C VAL A 14 -9.04 -7.47 -15.80
N GLN A 15 -8.72 -8.69 -15.33
CA GLN A 15 -9.52 -9.43 -14.36
C GLN A 15 -8.95 -9.32 -12.95
N PHE A 16 -7.63 -9.34 -12.84
CA PHE A 16 -6.87 -9.26 -11.61
C PHE A 16 -6.38 -7.83 -11.35
N SER A 17 -7.12 -7.07 -10.55
CA SER A 17 -6.80 -5.67 -10.23
C SER A 17 -7.57 -5.16 -9.01
N LEU A 18 -7.05 -4.11 -8.36
CA LEU A 18 -7.71 -3.40 -7.25
C LEU A 18 -9.04 -2.73 -7.62
N THR A 19 -9.38 -2.64 -8.92
CA THR A 19 -10.71 -2.19 -9.36
C THR A 19 -11.74 -3.31 -9.34
N LYS A 20 -11.32 -4.56 -9.24
CA LYS A 20 -12.18 -5.76 -9.27
C LYS A 20 -12.27 -6.47 -7.92
N MET A 21 -11.28 -6.30 -7.06
CA MET A 21 -11.19 -6.98 -5.78
C MET A 21 -10.65 -6.06 -4.67
N SER A 22 -10.90 -6.40 -3.42
CA SER A 22 -10.35 -5.67 -2.28
C SER A 22 -8.84 -5.90 -2.17
N THR A 23 -8.14 -4.99 -1.47
CA THR A 23 -6.70 -5.13 -1.18
C THR A 23 -6.35 -6.52 -0.62
N ALA A 24 -7.13 -7.01 0.36
CA ALA A 24 -6.88 -8.31 0.96
C ALA A 24 -7.10 -9.48 -0.03
N GLN A 25 -8.11 -9.40 -0.90
CA GLN A 25 -8.32 -10.41 -1.93
C GLN A 25 -7.21 -10.38 -2.97
N TYR A 26 -6.78 -9.20 -3.40
CA TYR A 26 -5.73 -9.01 -4.39
C TYR A 26 -4.38 -9.56 -3.90
N ILE A 27 -3.95 -9.19 -2.69
CA ILE A 27 -2.63 -9.60 -2.16
C ILE A 27 -2.60 -11.09 -1.75
N ASN A 28 -3.73 -11.68 -1.33
CA ASN A 28 -3.80 -13.12 -1.02
C ASN A 28 -4.18 -14.00 -2.23
N HIS A 29 -4.29 -13.44 -3.43
CA HIS A 29 -4.63 -14.20 -4.63
C HIS A 29 -3.43 -14.99 -5.14
N GLU A 30 -3.66 -16.13 -5.79
CA GLU A 30 -2.61 -16.98 -6.40
C GLU A 30 -1.83 -16.27 -7.53
N ASP A 31 -2.47 -15.30 -8.19
CA ASP A 31 -1.85 -14.48 -9.23
C ASP A 31 -1.05 -13.29 -8.69
N PHE A 32 -1.07 -13.05 -7.37
CA PHE A 32 -0.33 -11.93 -6.81
C PHE A 32 1.18 -12.07 -7.06
N LYS A 33 1.77 -11.00 -7.55
CA LYS A 33 3.21 -10.93 -7.80
C LYS A 33 3.72 -9.53 -7.59
N VAL A 34 4.79 -9.39 -6.81
CA VAL A 34 5.56 -8.16 -6.70
C VAL A 34 6.52 -8.09 -7.88
N TRP A 35 6.59 -6.97 -8.56
CA TRP A 35 7.58 -6.67 -9.58
C TRP A 35 8.85 -6.09 -8.97
N GLY A 36 8.72 -5.35 -7.89
CA GLY A 36 9.80 -4.76 -7.15
C GLY A 36 9.32 -3.73 -6.14
N VAL A 37 10.26 -3.03 -5.53
CA VAL A 37 10.02 -2.04 -4.49
C VAL A 37 10.95 -0.84 -4.62
N GLY A 38 10.39 0.36 -4.51
CA GLY A 38 11.13 1.60 -4.34
C GLY A 38 11.33 1.90 -2.85
N LEU A 39 12.55 2.21 -2.46
CA LEU A 39 12.91 2.50 -1.06
C LEU A 39 13.71 3.79 -0.95
N LYS A 40 13.40 4.59 0.09
CA LYS A 40 14.20 5.75 0.52
C LYS A 40 14.30 5.77 2.03
N VAL A 41 15.51 5.81 2.55
CA VAL A 41 15.77 5.91 4.00
C VAL A 41 16.05 7.35 4.38
N ASP A 42 15.24 7.90 5.27
CA ASP A 42 15.32 9.30 5.73
C ASP A 42 15.40 10.30 4.56
N ASP A 43 16.50 11.05 4.42
CA ASP A 43 16.77 12.02 3.34
C ASP A 43 17.80 11.51 2.32
N GLY A 44 18.09 10.20 2.30
CA GLY A 44 18.98 9.57 1.34
C GLY A 44 18.41 9.52 -0.08
N ASP A 45 19.14 8.87 -0.98
CA ASP A 45 18.68 8.64 -2.34
C ASP A 45 17.57 7.58 -2.36
N THR A 46 16.69 7.63 -3.36
CA THR A 46 15.67 6.61 -3.62
C THR A 46 16.25 5.57 -4.56
N GLU A 47 16.09 4.32 -4.21
CA GLU A 47 16.59 3.18 -4.99
C GLU A 47 15.43 2.24 -5.34
N TRP A 48 15.51 1.64 -6.55
CA TRP A 48 14.62 0.59 -7.01
C TRP A 48 15.29 -0.77 -6.82
N TYR A 49 14.54 -1.74 -6.33
CA TYR A 49 14.93 -3.12 -6.19
C TYR A 49 13.93 -4.00 -6.93
N SER A 50 14.40 -4.73 -7.93
CA SER A 50 13.59 -5.67 -8.71
C SER A 50 13.06 -6.82 -7.85
N ALA A 51 12.16 -7.62 -8.41
CA ALA A 51 11.55 -8.75 -7.71
C ALA A 51 12.59 -9.68 -7.05
N ASP A 52 13.70 -9.95 -7.73
CA ASP A 52 14.76 -10.86 -7.25
C ASP A 52 15.57 -10.28 -6.10
N GLU A 53 15.58 -8.96 -5.92
CA GLU A 53 16.33 -8.25 -4.88
C GLU A 53 15.47 -7.86 -3.68
N THR A 54 14.15 -7.85 -3.86
CA THR A 54 13.18 -7.34 -2.87
C THR A 54 13.29 -8.07 -1.53
N ASP A 55 13.39 -9.40 -1.51
CA ASP A 55 13.51 -10.19 -0.28
C ASP A 55 14.76 -9.81 0.52
N ASP A 56 15.90 -9.70 -0.15
CA ASP A 56 17.20 -9.43 0.49
C ASP A 56 17.24 -8.01 1.07
N VAL A 57 16.75 -7.01 0.33
CA VAL A 57 16.74 -5.61 0.82
C VAL A 57 15.80 -5.44 1.99
N LEU A 58 14.62 -6.04 1.97
CA LEU A 58 13.66 -5.97 3.09
C LEU A 58 14.17 -6.71 4.33
N ALA A 59 14.88 -7.83 4.16
CA ALA A 59 15.50 -8.57 5.26
C ALA A 59 16.64 -7.81 5.95
N ALA A 60 17.29 -6.88 5.26
CA ALA A 60 18.39 -6.08 5.81
C ALA A 60 17.91 -4.93 6.72
N ILE A 61 16.60 -4.63 6.76
CA ILE A 61 16.03 -3.50 7.51
C ILE A 61 15.70 -3.92 8.94
N ASP A 62 16.12 -3.10 9.91
CA ASP A 62 15.65 -3.23 11.30
C ASP A 62 14.25 -2.62 11.45
N TRP A 63 13.24 -3.44 11.22
CA TRP A 63 11.83 -3.03 11.29
C TRP A 63 11.38 -2.62 12.69
N SER A 64 12.08 -3.04 13.73
CA SER A 64 11.77 -2.66 15.12
C SER A 64 12.15 -1.21 15.46
N ASP A 65 13.02 -0.59 14.66
CA ASP A 65 13.42 0.84 14.77
C ASP A 65 13.10 1.64 13.51
N THR A 66 12.18 1.13 12.67
CA THR A 66 11.81 1.78 11.39
C THR A 66 10.35 2.14 11.35
N ALA A 67 10.04 3.40 11.02
CA ALA A 67 8.71 3.86 10.67
C ALA A 67 8.52 3.77 9.16
N LEU A 68 7.45 3.12 8.73
CA LEU A 68 7.05 3.03 7.33
C LEU A 68 6.23 4.26 6.92
N VAL A 69 6.54 4.85 5.79
CA VAL A 69 5.82 5.97 5.18
C VAL A 69 5.45 5.63 3.74
N CYS A 70 4.16 5.54 3.45
CA CYS A 70 3.68 5.31 2.09
C CYS A 70 2.57 6.31 1.73
N HIS A 71 2.15 6.29 0.47
CA HIS A 71 0.94 6.98 0.03
C HIS A 71 -0.19 5.97 -0.17
N ASN A 72 -1.17 5.94 0.73
CA ASN A 72 -2.17 4.88 0.88
C ASN A 72 -1.56 3.60 1.50
N THR A 73 -0.93 3.79 2.62
CA THR A 73 -0.11 2.82 3.37
C THR A 73 -0.78 1.46 3.62
N LEU A 74 -2.12 1.40 3.65
CA LEU A 74 -2.85 0.13 3.78
C LEU A 74 -2.47 -0.91 2.71
N PHE A 75 -2.14 -0.48 1.50
CA PHE A 75 -1.75 -1.39 0.43
C PHE A 75 -0.33 -1.93 0.65
N ASP A 76 0.64 -1.05 0.74
CA ASP A 76 2.05 -1.42 0.86
C ASP A 76 2.36 -2.12 2.18
N ALA A 77 1.79 -1.62 3.28
CA ALA A 77 1.93 -2.24 4.58
C ALA A 77 1.28 -3.63 4.64
N PHE A 78 0.19 -3.88 3.91
CA PHE A 78 -0.40 -5.21 3.84
C PHE A 78 0.49 -6.20 3.07
N ILE A 79 1.12 -5.76 1.97
CA ILE A 79 2.13 -6.54 1.26
C ILE A 79 3.29 -6.85 2.22
N LEU A 80 3.85 -5.83 2.86
CA LEU A 80 4.99 -5.97 3.77
C LEU A 80 4.70 -6.94 4.92
N THR A 81 3.54 -6.83 5.56
CA THR A 81 3.20 -7.66 6.74
C THR A 81 2.74 -9.06 6.37
N ARG A 82 1.95 -9.21 5.28
CA ARG A 82 1.31 -10.49 4.94
C ARG A 82 2.13 -11.33 3.98
N HIS A 83 2.82 -10.72 3.04
CA HIS A 83 3.61 -11.43 2.05
C HIS A 83 5.07 -11.62 2.52
N TYR A 84 5.67 -10.58 3.09
CA TYR A 84 7.05 -10.62 3.58
C TYR A 84 7.20 -10.88 5.09
N GLY A 85 6.16 -10.69 5.90
CA GLY A 85 6.17 -10.98 7.34
C GLY A 85 6.84 -9.93 8.22
N TYR A 86 7.09 -8.72 7.72
CA TYR A 86 7.72 -7.64 8.46
C TYR A 86 6.71 -6.66 9.05
N ASN A 87 6.92 -6.25 10.32
CA ASN A 87 6.06 -5.31 11.03
C ASN A 87 6.86 -4.08 11.45
N PRO A 88 6.68 -2.93 10.80
CA PRO A 88 7.31 -1.67 11.20
C PRO A 88 6.95 -1.20 12.60
N ALA A 89 7.87 -0.45 13.22
CA ALA A 89 7.64 0.15 14.53
C ALA A 89 6.50 1.20 14.52
N TYR A 90 6.28 1.87 13.37
CA TYR A 90 5.24 2.89 13.21
C TYR A 90 4.81 3.02 11.73
N TYR A 91 3.57 3.42 11.49
CA TYR A 91 3.03 3.63 10.15
C TYR A 91 2.58 5.09 9.96
N TYR A 92 3.04 5.72 8.89
CA TYR A 92 2.52 6.99 8.38
C TYR A 92 1.85 6.78 7.03
N ASP A 93 0.75 7.51 6.79
CA ASP A 93 0.02 7.47 5.51
C ASP A 93 -0.21 8.89 5.00
N THR A 94 0.51 9.29 3.96
CA THR A 94 0.38 10.64 3.39
C THR A 94 -0.97 10.88 2.71
N ALA A 95 -1.66 9.83 2.24
CA ALA A 95 -3.03 9.95 1.73
C ALA A 95 -4.04 10.17 2.87
N ALA A 96 -3.87 9.51 4.02
CA ALA A 96 -4.68 9.76 5.21
C ALA A 96 -4.44 11.17 5.76
N MET A 97 -3.17 11.61 5.83
CA MET A 97 -2.80 12.99 6.21
C MET A 97 -3.46 14.01 5.25
N SER A 98 -3.42 13.76 3.94
CA SER A 98 -4.09 14.62 2.95
C SER A 98 -5.60 14.70 3.19
N ARG A 99 -6.27 13.58 3.51
CA ARG A 99 -7.71 13.57 3.83
C ARG A 99 -8.03 14.36 5.09
N GLY A 100 -7.15 14.30 6.10
CA GLY A 100 -7.29 15.10 7.31
C GLY A 100 -7.15 16.61 7.08
N LEU A 101 -6.16 17.01 6.28
CA LEU A 101 -5.93 18.43 5.93
C LEU A 101 -6.98 18.97 4.95
N TYR A 102 -7.44 18.14 4.01
CA TYR A 102 -8.28 18.55 2.88
C TYR A 102 -9.43 17.54 2.65
N PRO A 103 -10.44 17.49 3.52
CA PRO A 103 -11.40 16.39 3.57
C PRO A 103 -12.31 16.26 2.33
N ASN A 104 -12.47 17.33 1.54
CA ASN A 104 -13.41 17.37 0.41
C ASN A 104 -12.74 17.32 -0.96
N VAL A 105 -11.46 16.96 -1.02
CA VAL A 105 -10.72 16.91 -2.29
C VAL A 105 -10.03 15.55 -2.45
N SER A 106 -9.58 15.27 -3.67
CA SER A 106 -8.87 14.04 -3.98
C SER A 106 -7.58 13.91 -3.16
N ALA A 107 -7.37 12.71 -2.61
CA ALA A 107 -6.13 12.31 -1.94
C ALA A 107 -5.25 11.40 -2.81
N ARG A 108 -5.45 11.38 -4.14
CA ARG A 108 -4.53 10.68 -5.05
C ARG A 108 -3.18 11.39 -5.05
N LEU A 109 -2.10 10.64 -5.15
CA LEU A 109 -0.72 11.18 -5.11
C LEU A 109 -0.54 12.38 -6.03
N LYS A 110 -0.90 12.24 -7.31
CA LYS A 110 -0.82 13.33 -8.30
C LYS A 110 -1.58 14.59 -7.91
N ASP A 111 -2.77 14.43 -7.32
CA ASP A 111 -3.62 15.58 -6.96
C ASP A 111 -3.09 16.28 -5.70
N CYS A 112 -2.54 15.50 -4.76
CA CYS A 112 -1.87 16.02 -3.57
C CYS A 112 -0.64 16.84 -3.93
N VAL A 113 0.20 16.31 -4.82
CA VAL A 113 1.44 16.95 -5.26
C VAL A 113 1.16 18.27 -6.00
N VAL A 114 0.20 18.28 -6.93
CA VAL A 114 -0.20 19.51 -7.65
C VAL A 114 -0.73 20.58 -6.67
N ARG A 115 -1.42 20.16 -5.62
CA ARG A 115 -1.95 21.07 -4.60
C ARG A 115 -0.85 21.68 -3.72
N GLU A 116 0.09 20.85 -3.25
CA GLU A 116 1.16 21.29 -2.35
C GLU A 116 2.31 22.02 -3.08
N PHE A 117 2.59 21.63 -4.32
CA PHE A 117 3.72 22.12 -5.12
C PHE A 117 3.27 22.65 -6.50
N PRO A 118 2.32 23.62 -6.57
CA PRO A 118 1.68 24.03 -7.82
C PRO A 118 2.66 24.64 -8.84
N SER A 119 3.75 25.24 -8.38
CA SER A 119 4.74 25.95 -9.19
C SER A 119 5.97 25.12 -9.54
N ASP A 120 6.07 23.88 -9.05
CA ASP A 120 7.23 23.02 -9.29
C ASP A 120 6.93 21.93 -10.32
N PRO A 121 7.45 22.05 -11.57
CA PRO A 121 7.25 21.04 -12.60
C PRO A 121 7.91 19.68 -12.27
N ALA A 122 8.98 19.66 -11.46
CA ALA A 122 9.67 18.44 -11.06
C ALA A 122 8.81 17.59 -10.10
N MET A 123 7.88 18.25 -9.38
CA MET A 123 6.91 17.60 -8.48
C MET A 123 5.64 17.14 -9.22
N ARG A 124 5.72 16.81 -10.49
CA ARG A 124 4.56 16.27 -11.22
C ARG A 124 4.75 14.76 -11.42
N LYS A 125 3.75 14.00 -10.97
CA LYS A 125 3.69 12.57 -11.26
C LYS A 125 3.69 12.34 -12.78
N GLY A 126 4.53 11.43 -13.26
CA GLY A 126 4.55 10.98 -14.64
C GLY A 126 3.21 10.38 -15.09
N GLU A 127 3.08 10.10 -16.38
CA GLU A 127 1.93 9.36 -16.91
C GLU A 127 2.01 7.90 -16.44
N GLU A 128 0.86 7.32 -16.08
CA GLU A 128 0.80 5.93 -15.64
C GLU A 128 1.36 4.99 -16.72
N LEU A 129 2.20 4.03 -16.32
CA LEU A 129 2.77 3.01 -17.20
C LEU A 129 1.68 2.03 -17.65
N VAL A 130 0.96 2.39 -18.70
CA VAL A 130 -0.11 1.56 -19.27
C VAL A 130 0.45 0.27 -19.90
N ASN A 131 1.73 0.25 -20.22
CA ASN A 131 2.38 -0.82 -20.99
C ASN A 131 2.65 -2.10 -20.18
N ALA A 132 2.66 -2.03 -18.85
CA ALA A 132 2.93 -3.19 -17.97
C ALA A 132 1.70 -4.07 -17.72
N LYS A 133 0.50 -3.62 -18.11
CA LYS A 133 -0.74 -4.34 -17.85
C LYS A 133 -0.76 -5.72 -18.51
N GLY A 134 -0.91 -6.77 -17.70
CA GLY A 134 -0.96 -8.16 -18.16
C GLY A 134 0.41 -8.79 -18.40
N ILE A 135 1.50 -8.08 -18.13
CA ILE A 135 2.86 -8.60 -18.23
C ILE A 135 3.28 -9.09 -16.85
N ARG A 136 3.35 -10.41 -16.69
CA ARG A 136 3.66 -11.03 -15.40
C ARG A 136 5.15 -10.96 -15.06
N ASP A 137 5.99 -11.19 -16.06
CA ASP A 137 7.45 -11.18 -15.95
C ASP A 137 7.98 -10.02 -16.78
N LEU A 138 8.61 -9.06 -16.10
CA LEU A 138 9.16 -7.88 -16.75
C LEU A 138 10.45 -8.23 -17.50
N ASP A 139 10.60 -7.70 -18.69
CA ASP A 139 11.92 -7.65 -19.32
C ASP A 139 12.76 -6.50 -18.71
N PRO A 140 14.07 -6.47 -18.92
CA PRO A 140 14.94 -5.47 -18.31
C PRO A 140 14.60 -4.02 -18.67
N GLU A 141 14.05 -3.76 -19.85
CA GLU A 141 13.67 -2.40 -20.29
C GLU A 141 12.42 -1.93 -19.53
N LEU A 142 11.43 -2.81 -19.40
CA LEU A 142 10.18 -2.50 -18.67
C LEU A 142 10.42 -2.43 -17.15
N ASP A 143 11.31 -3.25 -16.60
CA ASP A 143 11.73 -3.18 -15.21
C ASP A 143 12.38 -1.83 -14.87
N GLU A 144 13.29 -1.34 -15.72
CA GLU A 144 13.91 -0.01 -15.57
C GLU A 144 12.86 1.13 -15.64
N GLN A 145 11.88 1.01 -16.54
CA GLN A 145 10.81 1.99 -16.68
C GLN A 145 9.92 2.02 -15.43
N ILE A 146 9.51 0.85 -14.93
CA ILE A 146 8.70 0.71 -13.70
C ILE A 146 9.49 1.21 -12.50
N GLY A 147 10.77 0.85 -12.40
CA GLY A 147 11.65 1.32 -11.34
C GLY A 147 11.78 2.85 -11.31
N SER A 148 11.97 3.47 -12.47
CA SER A 148 12.04 4.93 -12.58
C SER A 148 10.73 5.60 -12.14
N TYR A 149 9.59 5.01 -12.47
CA TYR A 149 8.27 5.49 -12.07
C TYR A 149 8.07 5.33 -10.54
N CYS A 150 8.41 4.18 -9.99
CA CYS A 150 8.33 3.89 -8.56
C CYS A 150 9.23 4.84 -7.73
N ILE A 151 10.47 5.07 -8.16
CA ILE A 151 11.38 6.05 -7.57
C ILE A 151 10.72 7.43 -7.47
N GLN A 152 10.08 7.88 -8.57
CA GLN A 152 9.37 9.15 -8.57
C GLN A 152 8.22 9.17 -7.55
N ASP A 153 7.42 8.11 -7.45
CA ASP A 153 6.29 8.04 -6.51
C ASP A 153 6.78 8.06 -5.05
N VAL A 154 7.89 7.40 -4.73
CA VAL A 154 8.55 7.45 -3.42
C VAL A 154 9.04 8.86 -3.09
N ASP A 155 9.72 9.53 -4.05
CA ASP A 155 10.20 10.91 -3.85
C ASP A 155 9.05 11.92 -3.66
N LEU A 156 7.96 11.75 -4.41
CA LEU A 156 6.75 12.56 -4.24
C LEU A 156 6.09 12.31 -2.86
N THR A 157 6.05 11.05 -2.42
CA THR A 157 5.56 10.66 -1.09
C THR A 157 6.41 11.27 0.02
N TYR A 158 7.74 11.24 -0.13
CA TYR A 158 8.67 11.92 0.77
C TYR A 158 8.38 13.42 0.86
N ALA A 159 8.27 14.12 -0.27
CA ALA A 159 8.00 15.55 -0.31
C ALA A 159 6.66 15.90 0.37
N LEU A 160 5.60 15.12 0.11
CA LEU A 160 4.30 15.30 0.77
C LEU A 160 4.39 15.06 2.27
N PHE A 161 5.10 14.03 2.72
CA PHE A 161 5.29 13.77 4.14
C PHE A 161 5.98 14.95 4.83
N GLN A 162 7.06 15.48 4.25
CA GLN A 162 7.75 16.67 4.79
C GLN A 162 6.82 17.88 4.89
N SER A 163 5.94 18.08 3.88
CA SER A 163 4.96 19.18 3.91
C SER A 163 3.86 18.98 4.95
N TYR A 164 3.47 17.73 5.24
CA TYR A 164 2.30 17.44 6.08
C TYR A 164 2.61 17.20 7.54
N VAL A 165 3.73 16.54 7.87
CA VAL A 165 4.00 16.03 9.21
C VAL A 165 3.96 17.11 10.30
N SER A 166 4.45 18.31 10.03
CA SER A 166 4.43 19.44 10.97
C SER A 166 3.03 20.05 11.19
N LYS A 167 2.08 19.72 10.32
CA LYS A 167 0.69 20.22 10.39
C LYS A 167 -0.22 19.30 11.21
N PHE A 168 0.29 18.12 11.62
CA PHE A 168 -0.48 17.13 12.39
C PHE A 168 -0.09 17.12 13.84
N PRO A 169 -1.06 17.11 14.77
CA PRO A 169 -0.83 16.73 16.15
C PRO A 169 -0.37 15.28 16.24
N GLU A 170 0.45 14.95 17.22
CA GLU A 170 0.95 13.60 17.47
C GLU A 170 -0.21 12.58 17.62
N SER A 171 -1.28 12.96 18.33
CA SER A 171 -2.47 12.15 18.51
C SER A 171 -3.18 11.75 17.22
N GLU A 172 -3.15 12.59 16.18
CA GLU A 172 -3.73 12.27 14.88
C GLU A 172 -2.81 11.35 14.06
N LEU A 173 -1.50 11.50 14.22
CA LEU A 173 -0.53 10.56 13.64
C LEU A 173 -0.66 9.17 14.28
N ASP A 174 -0.81 9.10 15.61
CA ASP A 174 -1.08 7.85 16.33
C ASP A 174 -2.40 7.19 15.90
N LEU A 175 -3.42 7.99 15.58
CA LEU A 175 -4.68 7.47 15.04
C LEU A 175 -4.51 6.87 13.65
N ILE A 176 -3.66 7.46 12.79
CA ILE A 176 -3.31 6.90 11.48
C ILE A 176 -2.57 5.57 11.66
N ASP A 177 -1.54 5.52 12.54
CA ASP A 177 -0.82 4.29 12.86
C ASP A 177 -1.77 3.19 13.36
N LEU A 178 -2.58 3.50 14.37
CA LEU A 178 -3.55 2.55 14.92
C LEU A 178 -4.50 2.01 13.85
N THR A 179 -5.05 2.88 13.01
CA THR A 179 -5.99 2.48 11.95
C THR A 179 -5.32 1.56 10.93
N THR A 180 -4.08 1.86 10.57
CA THR A 180 -3.28 1.01 9.68
C THR A 180 -3.03 -0.36 10.32
N ARG A 181 -2.59 -0.41 11.60
CA ARG A 181 -2.35 -1.65 12.34
C ARG A 181 -3.59 -2.53 12.46
N MET A 182 -4.77 -1.95 12.68
CA MET A 182 -6.01 -2.71 12.75
C MET A 182 -6.27 -3.53 11.48
N PHE A 183 -5.81 -3.05 10.33
CA PHE A 183 -5.95 -3.75 9.05
C PHE A 183 -4.79 -4.70 8.76
N VAL A 184 -3.54 -4.25 8.93
CA VAL A 184 -2.36 -5.02 8.50
C VAL A 184 -1.84 -6.00 9.53
N GLU A 185 -2.11 -5.75 10.82
CA GLU A 185 -1.70 -6.60 11.96
C GLU A 185 -2.93 -7.07 12.78
N PRO A 186 -3.88 -7.82 12.20
CA PRO A 186 -5.10 -8.20 12.90
C PRO A 186 -4.80 -9.05 14.14
N LYS A 187 -5.41 -8.68 15.28
CA LYS A 187 -5.27 -9.39 16.56
C LYS A 187 -6.38 -10.40 16.80
N LEU A 188 -7.50 -10.28 16.09
CA LEU A 188 -8.63 -11.19 16.20
C LEU A 188 -8.50 -12.31 15.15
N LEU A 189 -8.66 -13.54 15.59
CA LEU A 189 -8.71 -14.70 14.74
C LEU A 189 -10.17 -15.05 14.42
N LEU A 190 -10.42 -15.40 13.17
CA LEU A 190 -11.71 -15.92 12.74
C LEU A 190 -11.84 -17.39 13.17
N ASP A 191 -12.91 -17.72 13.89
CA ASP A 191 -13.31 -19.11 14.11
C ASP A 191 -13.94 -19.66 12.81
N GLN A 192 -13.09 -20.19 11.93
CA GLN A 192 -13.52 -20.74 10.64
C GLN A 192 -14.53 -21.88 10.77
N PRO A 193 -14.35 -22.87 11.66
CA PRO A 193 -15.33 -23.93 11.85
C PRO A 193 -16.72 -23.41 12.22
N MET A 194 -16.78 -22.49 13.19
CA MET A 194 -18.05 -21.87 13.61
C MET A 194 -18.69 -21.06 12.47
N LEU A 195 -17.90 -20.32 11.70
CA LEU A 195 -18.40 -19.53 10.56
C LEU A 195 -19.00 -20.43 9.48
N LEU A 196 -18.35 -21.54 9.14
CA LEU A 196 -18.84 -22.49 8.15
C LEU A 196 -20.15 -23.13 8.61
N GLN A 197 -20.22 -23.60 9.86
CA GLN A 197 -21.44 -24.14 10.44
C GLN A 197 -22.58 -23.11 10.40
N TYR A 198 -22.31 -21.88 10.79
CA TYR A 198 -23.31 -20.81 10.75
C TYR A 198 -23.83 -20.53 9.33
N LYS A 199 -22.96 -20.57 8.32
CA LYS A 199 -23.37 -20.42 6.92
C LYS A 199 -24.31 -21.54 6.45
N GLU A 200 -24.02 -22.78 6.83
CA GLU A 200 -24.87 -23.95 6.52
C GLU A 200 -26.23 -23.81 7.21
N ASP A 201 -26.25 -23.53 8.52
CA ASP A 201 -27.48 -23.32 9.30
C ASP A 201 -28.36 -22.18 8.71
N MET A 202 -27.73 -21.10 8.26
CA MET A 202 -28.45 -19.97 7.65
C MET A 202 -29.00 -20.30 6.26
N ALA A 203 -28.30 -21.09 5.45
CA ALA A 203 -28.79 -21.57 4.16
C ALA A 203 -30.03 -22.47 4.35
N GLU A 204 -29.97 -23.43 5.27
CA GLU A 204 -31.10 -24.33 5.58
C GLU A 204 -32.32 -23.54 6.10
N ARG A 205 -32.11 -22.58 6.99
CA ARG A 205 -33.21 -21.71 7.47
C ARG A 205 -33.86 -20.90 6.35
N ALA A 206 -33.06 -20.42 5.40
CA ALA A 206 -33.56 -19.65 4.26
C ALA A 206 -34.43 -20.54 3.34
N GLU A 207 -34.02 -21.78 3.06
CA GLU A 207 -34.77 -22.75 2.28
C GLU A 207 -36.12 -23.10 2.96
N LEU A 208 -36.08 -23.42 4.26
CA LEU A 208 -37.29 -23.71 5.05
C LEU A 208 -38.27 -22.53 5.06
N ALA A 209 -37.77 -21.29 5.10
CA ALA A 209 -38.64 -20.10 5.05
C ALA A 209 -39.29 -19.89 3.68
N ILE A 210 -38.61 -20.25 2.59
CA ILE A 210 -39.16 -20.19 1.23
C ILE A 210 -40.25 -21.25 1.04
N ASP A 211 -40.00 -22.48 1.52
CA ASP A 211 -40.96 -23.60 1.40
C ASP A 211 -42.22 -23.40 2.23
N ALA A 212 -42.17 -22.55 3.24
CA ALA A 212 -43.27 -22.21 4.14
C ALA A 212 -44.14 -21.03 3.67
N SER A 213 -43.74 -20.35 2.59
CA SER A 213 -44.43 -19.18 2.02
C SER A 213 -45.26 -19.53 0.78
#